data_32b2503abc01b0f0a910851fec0d3447
#
_entry.id   32b2503abc01b0f0a910851fec0d3447
#
_cell.length_a   1.000
_cell.length_b   1.000
_cell.length_c   1.000
_cell.angle_alpha   90.00
_cell.angle_beta   90.00
_cell.angle_gamma   90.00
#
_symmetry.space_group_name_H-M   'P 1'
#
loop_
_entity.id
_entity.type
_entity.pdbx_description
1 polymer ?
#
loop_
_entity_poly.entity_id
_entity_poly.type
_entity_poly.pdbx_seq_one_letter_code
_entity_poly.pdbx_strand_id
1 'polypeptide(L)'
;MIVSDSFVIADWSDPGGHPGRPIAALHLHRSDDEAWIVLDGTLGFRVGAEERQVAAGDSLLVRRGTPHSYWNATAQPARYLLVMTPQIHRLIETLHTGDRKDFARIFEEHDSELLA
;
A
#
# COMPACT_ATOMS: atom_id res chain seq x y z
N MET A 1 0.37 -9.87 -12.75
CA MET A 1 0.35 -10.16 -11.30
C MET A 1 0.84 -11.59 -11.08
N ILE A 2 1.68 -11.79 -10.09
CA ILE A 2 2.15 -13.11 -9.68
C ILE A 2 1.43 -13.48 -8.39
N VAL A 3 0.83 -14.66 -8.33
CA VAL A 3 0.09 -15.14 -7.16
C VAL A 3 0.60 -16.52 -6.79
N SER A 4 1.03 -16.69 -5.54
CA SER A 4 1.39 -17.99 -4.97
C SER A 4 0.67 -18.16 -3.62
N ASP A 5 0.87 -19.32 -2.99
CA ASP A 5 0.32 -19.55 -1.66
C ASP A 5 1.03 -18.74 -0.57
N SER A 6 2.24 -18.26 -0.85
CA SER A 6 3.09 -17.57 0.13
C SER A 6 3.15 -16.07 -0.09
N PHE A 7 3.01 -15.59 -1.31
CA PHE A 7 3.09 -14.16 -1.63
C PHE A 7 2.35 -13.81 -2.91
N VAL A 8 2.09 -12.52 -3.06
CA VAL A 8 1.51 -11.93 -4.28
C VAL A 8 2.37 -10.75 -4.68
N ILE A 9 2.66 -10.60 -5.97
CA ILE A 9 3.32 -9.42 -6.51
C ILE A 9 2.38 -8.76 -7.51
N ALA A 10 1.98 -7.55 -7.19
CA ALA A 10 1.16 -6.71 -8.08
C ALA A 10 2.06 -5.67 -8.77
N ASP A 11 1.76 -5.37 -10.02
CA ASP A 11 2.41 -4.32 -10.81
C ASP A 11 1.37 -3.24 -11.06
N TRP A 12 1.49 -2.13 -10.34
CA TRP A 12 0.51 -1.05 -10.35
C TRP A 12 1.13 0.27 -10.75
N SER A 13 0.27 1.16 -11.23
CA SER A 13 0.63 2.54 -11.55
C SER A 13 -0.37 3.50 -10.94
N ASP A 14 0.15 4.64 -10.48
CA ASP A 14 -0.68 5.78 -10.09
C ASP A 14 -0.43 6.91 -11.10
N PRO A 15 -1.47 7.53 -11.65
CA PRO A 15 -1.28 8.54 -12.70
C PRO A 15 -0.62 9.84 -12.23
N GLY A 16 -0.62 10.13 -10.92
CA GLY A 16 -0.21 11.43 -10.40
C GLY A 16 -1.27 12.51 -10.59
N GLY A 17 -0.91 13.74 -10.26
CA GLY A 17 -1.81 14.88 -10.44
C GLY A 17 -2.88 15.04 -9.36
N HIS A 18 -2.79 14.32 -8.26
CA HIS A 18 -3.74 14.38 -7.14
C HIS A 18 -2.99 14.61 -5.81
N PRO A 19 -2.30 15.75 -5.65
CA PRO A 19 -1.57 16.03 -4.41
C PRO A 19 -2.54 16.06 -3.21
N GLY A 20 -2.09 15.54 -2.08
CA GLY A 20 -2.90 15.44 -0.86
C GLY A 20 -3.85 14.25 -0.83
N ARG A 21 -3.97 13.48 -1.89
CA ARG A 21 -4.81 12.28 -1.95
C ARG A 21 -3.96 11.03 -1.77
N PRO A 22 -4.10 10.26 -0.67
CA PRO A 22 -3.33 9.04 -0.50
C PRO A 22 -3.79 7.95 -1.47
N ILE A 23 -2.86 7.13 -1.94
CA ILE A 23 -3.17 5.89 -2.64
C ILE A 23 -3.75 4.90 -1.61
N ALA A 24 -3.13 4.84 -0.43
CA ALA A 24 -3.66 4.11 0.71
C ALA A 24 -3.64 4.99 1.96
N ALA A 25 -4.77 5.08 2.65
CA ALA A 25 -4.91 5.80 3.90
C ALA A 25 -4.10 5.14 5.02
N LEU A 26 -3.87 5.86 6.12
CA LEU A 26 -3.09 5.35 7.24
C LEU A 26 -3.73 4.10 7.83
N HIS A 27 -2.96 3.01 7.87
CA HIS A 27 -3.39 1.71 8.37
C HIS A 27 -2.18 0.88 8.79
N LEU A 28 -2.44 -0.27 9.40
CA LEU A 28 -1.41 -1.26 9.72
C LEU A 28 -1.91 -2.67 9.45
N HIS A 29 -0.98 -3.59 9.26
CA HIS A 29 -1.24 -5.02 9.20
C HIS A 29 -0.60 -5.67 10.41
N ARG A 30 -1.37 -6.47 11.18
CA ARG A 30 -0.88 -6.99 12.46
C ARG A 30 0.10 -8.15 12.31
N SER A 31 -0.06 -8.96 11.26
CA SER A 31 0.72 -10.18 11.07
C SER A 31 1.48 -10.25 9.75
N ASP A 32 1.36 -9.24 8.89
CA ASP A 32 1.91 -9.29 7.55
C ASP A 32 2.89 -8.16 7.29
N ASP A 33 4.03 -8.50 6.70
CA ASP A 33 4.95 -7.53 6.12
C ASP A 33 4.53 -7.27 4.67
N GLU A 34 4.90 -6.10 4.13
CA GLU A 34 4.76 -5.81 2.70
C GLU A 34 5.90 -4.91 2.22
N ALA A 35 6.17 -4.95 0.93
CA ALA A 35 7.28 -4.20 0.34
C ALA A 35 6.87 -3.57 -0.98
N TRP A 36 7.48 -2.43 -1.28
CA TRP A 36 7.33 -1.72 -2.54
C TRP A 36 8.67 -1.65 -3.25
N ILE A 37 8.65 -1.82 -4.56
CA ILE A 37 9.80 -1.59 -5.44
C ILE A 37 9.34 -0.59 -6.49
N VAL A 38 9.90 0.62 -6.48
CA VAL A 38 9.51 1.66 -7.42
C VAL A 38 10.27 1.45 -8.73
N LEU A 39 9.54 1.35 -9.83
CA LEU A 39 10.09 1.10 -11.16
C LEU A 39 10.20 2.39 -11.98
N ASP A 40 9.28 3.34 -11.78
CA ASP A 40 9.25 4.60 -12.48
C ASP A 40 8.57 5.65 -11.60
N GLY A 41 9.04 6.89 -11.68
CA GLY A 41 8.51 7.99 -10.86
C GLY A 41 8.98 7.94 -9.41
N THR A 42 8.21 8.57 -8.53
CA THR A 42 8.52 8.70 -7.10
C THR A 42 7.25 8.56 -6.29
N LEU A 43 7.32 7.78 -5.20
CA LEU A 43 6.24 7.67 -4.22
C LEU A 43 6.69 8.26 -2.89
N GLY A 44 5.76 8.92 -2.20
CA GLY A 44 5.93 9.35 -0.83
C GLY A 44 5.33 8.33 0.12
N PHE A 45 5.96 8.12 1.25
CA PHE A 45 5.51 7.18 2.29
C PHE A 45 5.54 7.83 3.65
N ARG A 46 4.55 7.51 4.46
CA ARG A 46 4.63 7.61 5.90
C ARG A 46 4.85 6.20 6.46
N VAL A 47 5.89 6.01 7.25
CA VAL A 47 6.22 4.74 7.91
C VAL A 47 6.45 5.02 9.39
N GLY A 48 5.51 4.63 10.23
CA GLY A 48 5.50 5.07 11.63
C GLY A 48 5.38 6.59 11.71
N ALA A 49 6.35 7.24 12.34
CA ALA A 49 6.40 8.71 12.45
C ALA A 49 7.24 9.38 11.35
N GLU A 50 7.87 8.60 10.47
CA GLU A 50 8.77 9.13 9.44
C GLU A 50 8.08 9.27 8.09
N GLU A 51 8.49 10.30 7.35
CA GLU A 51 8.17 10.42 5.92
C GLU A 51 9.39 10.10 5.10
N ARG A 52 9.18 9.41 3.99
CA ARG A 52 10.23 9.03 3.05
C ARG A 52 9.76 9.23 1.62
N GLN A 53 10.73 9.56 0.74
CA GLN A 53 10.54 9.53 -0.71
C GLN A 53 11.27 8.30 -1.26
N VAL A 54 10.61 7.54 -2.11
CA VAL A 54 11.19 6.37 -2.77
C VAL A 54 11.09 6.57 -4.27
N ALA A 55 12.24 6.71 -4.91
CA ALA A 55 12.33 6.94 -6.35
C ALA A 55 12.60 5.63 -7.10
N ALA A 56 12.49 5.69 -8.42
CA ALA A 56 12.75 4.55 -9.31
C ALA A 56 14.09 3.88 -9.01
N GLY A 57 14.08 2.56 -8.88
CA GLY A 57 15.24 1.75 -8.52
C GLY A 57 15.39 1.49 -7.03
N ASP A 58 14.63 2.17 -6.17
CA ASP A 58 14.66 1.98 -4.73
C ASP A 58 13.46 1.16 -4.25
N SER A 59 13.56 0.67 -3.03
CA SER A 59 12.54 -0.18 -2.41
C SER A 59 12.33 0.20 -0.95
N LEU A 60 11.20 -0.25 -0.40
CA LEU A 60 10.81 0.00 0.98
C LEU A 60 10.13 -1.23 1.55
N LEU A 61 10.52 -1.63 2.75
CA LEU A 61 9.83 -2.65 3.53
C LEU A 61 9.04 -2.00 4.66
N VAL A 62 7.79 -2.40 4.81
CA VAL A 62 6.97 -2.07 5.98
C VAL A 62 6.72 -3.35 6.76
N ARG A 63 7.22 -3.35 8.00
CA ARG A 63 7.06 -4.49 8.91
C ARG A 63 5.66 -4.52 9.49
N ARG A 64 5.19 -5.72 9.80
CA ARG A 64 3.94 -5.94 10.54
C ARG A 64 3.84 -5.03 11.76
N GLY A 65 2.64 -4.54 12.03
CA GLY A 65 2.39 -3.66 13.16
C GLY A 65 2.79 -2.21 12.97
N THR A 66 3.37 -1.84 11.83
CA THR A 66 3.81 -0.47 11.57
C THR A 66 2.74 0.32 10.84
N PRO A 67 2.22 1.42 11.43
CA PRO A 67 1.31 2.32 10.73
C PRO A 67 1.97 2.91 9.48
N HIS A 68 1.27 2.91 8.36
CA HIS A 68 1.80 3.44 7.11
C HIS A 68 0.71 3.92 6.17
N SER A 69 1.13 4.79 5.26
CA SER A 69 0.34 5.28 4.13
C SER A 69 1.28 5.64 3.00
N TYR A 70 0.76 5.78 1.78
CA TYR A 70 1.59 6.23 0.67
C TYR A 70 0.77 6.98 -0.37
N TRP A 71 1.47 7.78 -1.16
CA TRP A 71 0.88 8.73 -2.11
C TRP A 71 1.84 9.03 -3.25
N ASN A 72 1.32 9.65 -4.31
CA ASN A 72 2.13 10.24 -5.36
C ASN A 72 1.89 11.76 -5.32
N ALA A 73 2.87 12.50 -4.79
CA ALA A 73 2.79 13.96 -4.68
C ALA A 73 3.08 14.69 -5.99
N THR A 74 3.47 13.97 -7.05
CA THR A 74 3.90 14.56 -8.31
C THR A 74 2.76 14.62 -9.33
N ALA A 75 2.97 15.39 -10.40
CA ALA A 75 2.08 15.39 -11.55
C ALA A 75 2.37 14.25 -12.54
N GLN A 76 3.41 13.46 -12.27
CA GLN A 76 3.86 12.39 -13.15
C GLN A 76 3.40 11.01 -12.67
N PRO A 77 3.21 10.05 -13.58
CA PRO A 77 2.91 8.68 -13.17
C PRO A 77 4.02 8.06 -12.32
N ALA A 78 3.63 7.17 -11.43
CA ALA A 78 4.57 6.30 -10.71
C ALA A 78 4.15 4.86 -10.93
N ARG A 79 5.11 4.00 -11.27
CA ARG A 79 4.90 2.57 -11.43
C ARG A 79 5.69 1.82 -10.39
N TYR A 80 5.08 0.83 -9.77
CA TYR A 80 5.71 0.11 -8.67
C TYR A 80 5.21 -1.32 -8.59
N LEU A 81 6.05 -2.17 -8.00
CA LEU A 81 5.66 -3.51 -7.59
C LEU A 81 5.31 -3.47 -6.11
N LEU A 82 4.19 -4.08 -5.75
CA LEU A 82 3.83 -4.34 -4.36
C LEU A 82 3.95 -5.82 -4.09
N VAL A 83 4.82 -6.17 -3.15
CA VAL A 83 5.02 -7.53 -2.66
C VAL A 83 4.25 -7.67 -1.36
N MET A 84 3.28 -8.57 -1.33
CA MET A 84 2.36 -8.72 -0.22
C MET A 84 2.03 -10.17 0.05
N THR A 85 1.42 -10.40 1.20
CA THR A 85 0.88 -11.72 1.53
C THR A 85 -0.46 -11.95 0.84
N PRO A 86 -0.92 -13.21 0.72
CA PRO A 86 -2.27 -13.48 0.24
C PRO A 86 -3.35 -12.79 1.08
N GLN A 87 -3.16 -12.63 2.39
CA GLN A 87 -4.12 -11.94 3.25
C GLN A 87 -4.26 -10.46 2.89
N ILE A 88 -3.14 -9.75 2.68
CA ILE A 88 -3.18 -8.34 2.24
C ILE A 88 -3.85 -8.23 0.86
N HIS A 89 -3.54 -9.15 -0.04
CA HIS A 89 -4.16 -9.17 -1.37
C HIS A 89 -5.68 -9.31 -1.28
N ARG A 90 -6.18 -10.22 -0.44
CA ARG A 90 -7.63 -10.38 -0.20
C ARG A 90 -8.25 -9.12 0.40
N LEU A 91 -7.55 -8.47 1.33
CA LEU A 91 -7.98 -7.19 1.89
C LEU A 91 -8.18 -6.16 0.79
N ILE A 92 -7.19 -5.96 -0.07
CA ILE A 92 -7.24 -4.96 -1.15
C ILE A 92 -8.38 -5.27 -2.13
N GLU A 93 -8.55 -6.52 -2.53
CA GLU A 93 -9.65 -6.92 -3.41
C GLU A 93 -11.01 -6.63 -2.78
N THR A 94 -11.16 -6.91 -1.50
CA THR A 94 -12.41 -6.67 -0.77
C THR A 94 -12.70 -5.17 -0.63
N LEU A 95 -11.66 -4.36 -0.39
CA LEU A 95 -11.81 -2.89 -0.35
C LEU A 95 -12.29 -2.33 -1.70
N HIS A 96 -11.78 -2.85 -2.80
CA HIS A 96 -12.12 -2.37 -4.14
C HIS A 96 -13.59 -2.63 -4.51
N THR A 97 -14.23 -3.62 -3.91
CA THR A 97 -15.62 -3.99 -4.17
C THR A 97 -16.56 -3.60 -3.04
N GLY A 98 -16.04 -3.09 -1.93
CA GLY A 98 -16.81 -2.75 -0.75
C GLY A 98 -17.17 -1.27 -0.67
N ASP A 99 -18.09 -0.94 0.24
CA ASP A 99 -18.45 0.43 0.57
C ASP A 99 -17.51 1.01 1.62
N ARG A 100 -17.25 2.31 1.53
CA ARG A 100 -16.40 3.02 2.50
C ARG A 100 -16.85 2.86 3.95
N LYS A 101 -18.14 2.80 4.19
CA LYS A 101 -18.70 2.60 5.53
C LYS A 101 -18.25 1.29 6.17
N ASP A 102 -17.86 0.31 5.37
CA ASP A 102 -17.44 -1.02 5.81
C ASP A 102 -15.93 -1.19 5.90
N PHE A 103 -15.14 -0.19 5.50
CA PHE A 103 -13.68 -0.32 5.38
C PHE A 103 -13.02 -0.71 6.71
N ALA A 104 -13.41 -0.07 7.82
CA ALA A 104 -12.83 -0.41 9.13
C ALA A 104 -13.05 -1.88 9.48
N ARG A 105 -14.27 -2.41 9.23
CA ARG A 105 -14.60 -3.81 9.43
C ARG A 105 -13.82 -4.74 8.50
N ILE A 106 -13.69 -4.35 7.22
CA ILE A 106 -12.94 -5.13 6.23
C ILE A 106 -11.47 -5.25 6.65
N PHE A 107 -10.85 -4.18 7.13
CA PHE A 107 -9.49 -4.24 7.67
C PHE A 107 -9.41 -5.22 8.84
N GLU A 108 -10.33 -5.14 9.80
CA GLU A 108 -10.34 -6.05 10.96
C GLU A 108 -10.49 -7.51 10.55
N GLU A 109 -11.31 -7.81 9.55
CA GLU A 109 -11.50 -9.17 9.03
C GLU A 109 -10.24 -9.75 8.35
N HIS A 110 -9.25 -8.91 8.06
CA HIS A 110 -8.00 -9.29 7.41
C HIS A 110 -6.78 -9.02 8.31
N ASP A 111 -6.98 -9.09 9.62
CA ASP A 111 -5.92 -8.88 10.62
C ASP A 111 -5.17 -7.58 10.43
N SER A 112 -5.91 -6.53 10.16
CA SER A 112 -5.40 -5.20 9.87
C SER A 112 -6.25 -4.16 10.59
N GLU A 113 -5.79 -2.91 10.62
CA GLU A 113 -6.50 -1.83 11.28
C GLU A 113 -6.42 -0.55 10.46
N LEU A 114 -7.56 0.03 10.16
CA LEU A 114 -7.66 1.34 9.52
C LEU A 114 -7.55 2.41 10.62
N LEU A 115 -6.59 3.32 10.46
CA LEU A 115 -6.27 4.35 11.45
C LEU A 115 -6.75 5.74 11.05
N ALA A 116 -7.23 5.88 9.84
CA ALA A 116 -7.66 7.19 9.31
C ALA A 116 -9.17 7.27 9.09
#